data_d52658dbd6548375d976695fcb523cca
#
_entry.id   d52658dbd6548375d976695fcb523cca
#
_cell.length_a   1.000
_cell.length_b   1.000
_cell.length_c   1.000
_cell.angle_alpha   90.00
_cell.angle_beta   90.00
_cell.angle_gamma   90.00
#
_symmetry.space_group_name_H-M   'P 1'
#
loop_
_entity.id
_entity.type
_entity.pdbx_description
1 polymer ?
#
loop_
_entity_poly.entity_id
_entity_poly.type
_entity_poly.pdbx_seq_one_letter_code
_entity_poly.pdbx_strand_id
1 'polypeptide(L)'
;MDFEKDLRAVETNIPGLIVFDLPVHGDNRGWFKENWQRAKQTALGLPDFGPVQNNISFNAKKGVTRGIHAEPWDKYISIAAGSVFGAWVDLRPGDSFGQVYTTVLDPSVYGQINVYGVTTKSERH
;
A
#
# COMPACT_ATOMS: atom_id res chain seq x y z
N MET A 1 1.33 2.53 -14.78
CA MET A 1 0.19 1.80 -14.19
C MET A 1 -0.27 0.73 -15.16
N ASP A 2 -0.43 -0.49 -14.66
CA ASP A 2 -0.84 -1.63 -15.48
C ASP A 2 -2.35 -1.84 -15.38
N PHE A 3 -3.04 -1.88 -16.51
CA PHE A 3 -4.48 -2.12 -16.58
C PHE A 3 -4.79 -3.61 -16.71
N GLU A 4 -5.99 -4.00 -16.27
CA GLU A 4 -6.58 -5.33 -16.49
C GLU A 4 -5.75 -6.51 -15.94
N LYS A 5 -4.90 -6.28 -14.95
CA LYS A 5 -4.21 -7.37 -14.28
C LYS A 5 -5.09 -8.00 -13.19
N ASP A 6 -4.84 -9.25 -12.87
CA ASP A 6 -5.57 -9.95 -11.83
C ASP A 6 -5.21 -9.46 -10.43
N LEU A 7 -6.16 -9.53 -9.53
CA LEU A 7 -5.88 -9.31 -8.11
C LEU A 7 -4.92 -10.38 -7.61
N ARG A 8 -3.79 -9.93 -7.05
CA ARG A 8 -2.74 -10.81 -6.57
C ARG A 8 -2.11 -10.25 -5.32
N ALA A 9 -1.83 -11.12 -4.35
CA ALA A 9 -1.05 -10.79 -3.17
C ALA A 9 0.41 -11.17 -3.40
N VAL A 10 1.32 -10.26 -3.07
CA VAL A 10 2.76 -10.47 -3.15
C VAL A 10 3.33 -10.36 -1.74
N GLU A 11 3.95 -11.44 -1.27
CA GLU A 11 4.68 -11.42 0.00
C GLU A 11 6.00 -10.67 -0.17
N THR A 12 6.44 -10.05 0.91
CA THR A 12 7.69 -9.29 0.95
C THR A 12 8.68 -9.93 1.93
N ASN A 13 9.89 -9.38 2.00
CA ASN A 13 10.88 -9.81 2.99
C ASN A 13 10.51 -9.41 4.44
N ILE A 14 9.45 -8.63 4.62
CA ILE A 14 8.93 -8.31 5.95
C ILE A 14 7.71 -9.19 6.19
N PRO A 15 7.74 -10.12 7.18
CA PRO A 15 6.59 -10.98 7.46
C PRO A 15 5.34 -10.17 7.80
N GLY A 16 4.24 -10.45 7.11
CA GLY A 16 2.97 -9.75 7.31
C GLY A 16 2.79 -8.48 6.49
N LEU A 17 3.82 -7.97 5.86
CA LEU A 17 3.69 -6.91 4.87
C LEU A 17 3.33 -7.52 3.52
N ILE A 18 2.13 -7.23 3.06
CA ILE A 18 1.59 -7.76 1.81
C ILE A 18 1.38 -6.60 0.84
N VAL A 19 1.83 -6.78 -0.38
CA VAL A 19 1.57 -5.84 -1.47
C VAL A 19 0.57 -6.49 -2.43
N PHE A 20 -0.48 -5.75 -2.76
CA PHE A 20 -1.49 -6.25 -3.69
C PHE A 20 -1.34 -5.60 -5.06
N ASP A 21 -1.37 -6.42 -6.09
CA ASP A 21 -1.67 -5.96 -7.44
C ASP A 21 -3.18 -5.86 -7.57
N LEU A 22 -3.67 -4.68 -7.92
CA LEU A 22 -5.10 -4.42 -8.02
C LEU A 22 -5.54 -4.40 -9.47
N PRO A 23 -6.67 -5.04 -9.81
CA PRO A 23 -7.28 -4.85 -11.13
C PRO A 23 -7.71 -3.39 -11.31
N VAL A 24 -7.27 -2.78 -12.39
CA VAL A 24 -7.68 -1.44 -12.81
C VAL A 24 -8.26 -1.55 -14.21
N HIS A 25 -9.50 -1.15 -14.37
CA HIS A 25 -10.22 -1.26 -15.63
C HIS A 25 -10.27 0.10 -16.32
N GLY A 26 -9.60 0.19 -17.47
CA GLY A 26 -9.52 1.43 -18.24
C GLY A 26 -10.45 1.43 -19.44
N ASP A 27 -11.00 2.60 -19.76
CA ASP A 27 -11.75 2.86 -20.99
C ASP A 27 -11.55 4.32 -21.41
N ASN A 28 -12.31 4.78 -22.39
CA ASN A 28 -12.18 6.14 -22.90
C ASN A 28 -12.62 7.25 -21.92
N ARG A 29 -13.23 6.88 -20.80
CA ARG A 29 -13.61 7.83 -19.75
C ARG A 29 -12.55 7.98 -18.65
N GLY A 30 -11.58 7.06 -18.59
CA GLY A 30 -10.56 6.98 -17.55
C GLY A 30 -10.45 5.56 -17.04
N TRP A 31 -10.42 5.39 -15.72
CA TRP A 31 -10.28 4.06 -15.12
C TRP A 31 -11.13 3.93 -13.85
N PHE A 32 -11.41 2.67 -13.54
CA PHE A 32 -12.13 2.26 -12.33
C PHE A 32 -11.34 1.14 -11.66
N LYS A 33 -11.28 1.15 -10.35
CA LYS A 33 -10.74 0.04 -9.57
C LYS A 33 -11.60 -0.25 -8.34
N GLU A 34 -11.64 -1.53 -7.99
CA GLU A 34 -12.12 -1.95 -6.68
C GLU A 34 -10.94 -1.83 -5.71
N ASN A 35 -10.93 -0.75 -4.93
CA ASN A 35 -9.79 -0.42 -4.08
C ASN A 35 -9.62 -1.40 -2.92
N TRP A 36 -10.72 -1.84 -2.36
CA TRP A 36 -10.72 -2.84 -1.29
C TRP A 36 -12.01 -3.64 -1.34
N GLN A 37 -11.84 -4.95 -1.28
CA GLN A 37 -12.97 -5.88 -1.16
C GLN A 37 -12.60 -6.94 -0.14
N ARG A 38 -13.29 -6.93 0.99
CA ARG A 38 -12.97 -7.72 2.17
C ARG A 38 -12.82 -9.21 1.86
N ALA A 39 -13.79 -9.80 1.21
CA ALA A 39 -13.79 -11.24 0.94
C ALA A 39 -12.64 -11.66 0.04
N LYS A 40 -12.37 -10.89 -1.01
CA LYS A 40 -11.32 -11.22 -1.98
C LYS A 40 -9.93 -11.09 -1.37
N GLN A 41 -9.69 -10.03 -0.61
CA GLN A 41 -8.37 -9.76 -0.07
C GLN A 41 -8.07 -10.60 1.17
N THR A 42 -9.05 -10.88 2.02
CA THR A 42 -8.84 -11.81 3.13
C THR A 42 -8.59 -13.23 2.64
N ALA A 43 -9.20 -13.63 1.53
CA ALA A 43 -8.92 -14.92 0.90
C ALA A 43 -7.46 -15.02 0.41
N LEU A 44 -6.81 -13.90 0.11
CA LEU A 44 -5.43 -13.83 -0.33
C LEU A 44 -4.44 -13.55 0.80
N GLY A 45 -4.88 -13.57 2.05
CA GLY A 45 -4.01 -13.44 3.21
C GLY A 45 -4.05 -12.12 3.95
N LEU A 46 -4.84 -11.14 3.49
CA LEU A 46 -5.02 -9.91 4.26
C LEU A 46 -5.74 -10.24 5.57
N PRO A 47 -5.19 -9.84 6.73
CA PRO A 47 -5.93 -9.97 7.98
C PRO A 47 -7.24 -9.20 7.92
N ASP A 48 -8.29 -9.77 8.49
CA ASP A 48 -9.61 -9.12 8.55
C ASP A 48 -9.63 -8.13 9.70
N PHE A 49 -9.00 -6.97 9.50
CA PHE A 49 -8.84 -5.99 10.56
C PHE A 49 -9.98 -4.97 10.64
N GLY A 50 -10.93 -5.00 9.73
CA GLY A 50 -12.10 -4.12 9.74
C GLY A 50 -11.74 -2.65 9.84
N PRO A 51 -11.39 -1.97 8.73
CA PRO A 51 -10.98 -0.57 8.78
C PRO A 51 -11.98 0.31 9.51
N VAL A 52 -11.50 1.05 10.52
CA VAL A 52 -12.35 1.91 11.36
C VAL A 52 -12.08 3.39 11.13
N GLN A 53 -11.03 3.71 10.37
CA GLN A 53 -10.66 5.08 10.06
C GLN A 53 -10.06 5.14 8.66
N ASN A 54 -10.49 6.10 7.87
CA ASN A 54 -10.00 6.32 6.53
C ASN A 54 -9.54 7.77 6.41
N ASN A 55 -8.27 7.97 6.05
CA ASN A 55 -7.68 9.28 5.86
C ASN A 55 -7.17 9.40 4.43
N ILE A 56 -7.30 10.59 3.86
CA ILE A 56 -6.77 10.90 2.54
C ILE A 56 -5.78 12.05 2.70
N SER A 57 -4.59 11.91 2.12
CA SER A 57 -3.62 12.98 2.05
C SER A 57 -3.36 13.37 0.60
N PHE A 58 -3.18 14.64 0.38
CA PHE A 58 -2.84 15.22 -0.91
C PHE A 58 -1.43 15.81 -0.84
N ASN A 59 -0.61 15.51 -1.84
CA ASN A 59 0.75 16.04 -1.95
C ASN A 59 0.78 17.08 -3.06
N ALA A 60 1.00 18.32 -2.68
CA ALA A 60 0.91 19.46 -3.62
C ALA A 60 2.10 19.52 -4.58
N LYS A 61 3.23 18.91 -4.25
CA LYS A 61 4.45 18.97 -5.03
C LYS A 61 5.15 17.63 -5.12
N LYS A 62 5.83 17.38 -6.22
CA LYS A 62 6.76 16.27 -6.34
C LYS A 62 7.82 16.34 -5.25
N GLY A 63 8.15 15.20 -4.68
CA GLY A 63 9.21 15.11 -3.66
C GLY A 63 8.74 15.33 -2.22
N VAL A 64 7.46 15.66 -2.01
CA VAL A 64 6.92 15.73 -0.64
C VAL A 64 7.06 14.35 0.00
N THR A 65 7.68 14.34 1.18
CA THR A 65 7.92 13.12 1.95
C THR A 65 7.11 13.17 3.24
N ARG A 66 6.39 12.08 3.53
CA ARG A 66 5.63 11.90 4.77
C ARG A 66 6.15 10.67 5.49
N GLY A 67 6.49 10.81 6.75
CA GLY A 67 7.00 9.74 7.59
C GLY A 67 8.40 10.06 8.14
N ILE A 68 9.05 9.13 8.84
CA ILE A 68 8.55 7.77 9.09
C ILE A 68 7.45 7.80 10.16
N HIS A 69 6.40 7.00 9.96
CA HIS A 69 5.33 6.82 10.94
C HIS A 69 5.42 5.42 11.53
N ALA A 70 5.34 5.32 12.86
CA ALA A 70 5.30 4.05 13.57
C ALA A 70 4.16 4.13 14.59
N GLU A 71 3.12 3.35 14.36
CA GLU A 71 1.89 3.40 15.15
C GLU A 71 1.39 1.98 15.42
N PRO A 72 0.71 1.75 16.55
CA PRO A 72 0.34 0.40 16.98
C PRO A 72 -0.97 -0.09 16.32
N TRP A 73 -1.14 0.11 15.03
CA TRP A 73 -2.31 -0.38 14.28
C TRP A 73 -1.94 -0.73 12.85
N ASP A 74 -2.80 -1.52 12.24
CA ASP A 74 -2.66 -1.90 10.84
C ASP A 74 -3.01 -0.74 9.93
N LYS A 75 -2.30 -0.66 8.81
CA LYS A 75 -2.54 0.36 7.78
C LYS A 75 -2.70 -0.29 6.42
N TYR A 76 -3.62 0.25 5.68
CA TYR A 76 -3.92 -0.13 4.31
C TYR A 76 -3.67 1.12 3.46
N ILE A 77 -2.58 1.11 2.70
CA ILE A 77 -2.15 2.28 1.93
C ILE A 77 -2.44 2.04 0.46
N SER A 78 -3.24 2.91 -0.14
CA SER A 78 -3.54 2.88 -1.56
C SER A 78 -3.36 4.26 -2.18
N ILE A 79 -3.16 4.28 -3.49
CA ILE A 79 -2.95 5.50 -4.25
C ILE A 79 -4.18 5.74 -5.13
N ALA A 80 -4.78 6.91 -4.98
CA ALA A 80 -5.91 7.31 -5.81
C ALA A 80 -5.46 7.91 -7.15
N ALA A 81 -4.34 8.64 -7.17
CA ALA A 81 -3.79 9.24 -8.38
C ALA A 81 -2.28 9.45 -8.23
N GLY A 82 -1.56 9.35 -9.33
CA GLY A 82 -0.12 9.55 -9.36
C GLY A 82 0.67 8.33 -8.93
N SER A 83 1.89 8.52 -8.47
CA SER A 83 2.75 7.47 -7.95
C SER A 83 3.54 7.94 -6.74
N VAL A 84 3.87 6.99 -5.87
CA VAL A 84 4.54 7.25 -4.60
C VAL A 84 5.61 6.19 -4.38
N PHE A 85 6.81 6.62 -4.04
CA PHE A 85 7.84 5.72 -3.54
C PHE A 85 7.53 5.43 -2.07
N GLY A 86 7.33 4.17 -1.73
CA GLY A 86 7.07 3.72 -0.37
C GLY A 86 8.23 2.94 0.21
N ALA A 87 8.51 3.16 1.48
CA ALA A 87 9.53 2.41 2.22
C ALA A 87 8.96 1.98 3.57
N TRP A 88 9.16 0.72 3.90
CA TRP A 88 8.74 0.11 5.15
C TRP A 88 9.95 -0.45 5.87
N VAL A 89 9.96 -0.30 7.18
CA VAL A 89 10.97 -0.92 8.04
C VAL A 89 10.27 -1.69 9.16
N ASP A 90 10.73 -2.91 9.41
CA ASP A 90 10.16 -3.73 10.48
C ASP A 90 10.77 -3.31 11.83
N LEU A 91 9.93 -2.78 12.69
CA LEU A 91 10.32 -2.34 14.04
C LEU A 91 9.88 -3.32 15.13
N ARG A 92 9.33 -4.47 14.73
CA ARG A 92 8.92 -5.49 15.69
C ARG A 92 10.14 -6.23 16.23
N PRO A 93 10.20 -6.54 17.55
CA PRO A 93 11.27 -7.38 18.08
C PRO A 93 11.26 -8.77 17.42
N GLY A 94 12.44 -9.28 17.13
CA GLY A 94 12.59 -10.62 16.56
C GLY A 94 13.55 -10.63 15.36
N ASP A 95 13.51 -11.73 14.61
CA ASP A 95 14.50 -12.02 13.56
C ASP A 95 14.40 -11.04 12.37
N SER A 96 13.23 -10.48 12.13
CA SER A 96 13.02 -9.55 11.02
C SER A 96 13.22 -8.09 11.38
N PHE A 97 13.57 -7.78 12.63
CA PHE A 97 13.80 -6.40 13.07
C PHE A 97 14.82 -5.70 12.16
N GLY A 98 14.46 -4.53 11.66
CA GLY A 98 15.31 -3.72 10.81
C GLY A 98 15.25 -4.07 9.33
N GLN A 99 14.51 -5.10 8.92
CA GLN A 99 14.29 -5.41 7.51
C GLN A 99 13.58 -4.24 6.83
N VAL A 100 14.02 -3.92 5.61
CA VAL A 100 13.48 -2.81 4.83
C VAL A 100 12.89 -3.37 3.54
N TYR A 101 11.71 -2.89 3.17
CA TYR A 101 11.09 -3.14 1.88
C TYR A 101 10.73 -1.82 1.23
N THR A 102 11.01 -1.70 -0.07
CA THR A 102 10.65 -0.51 -0.84
C THR A 102 9.94 -0.91 -2.12
N THR A 103 9.02 -0.09 -2.55
CA THR A 103 8.35 -0.25 -3.84
C THR A 103 7.73 1.07 -4.27
N VAL A 104 7.40 1.16 -5.55
CA VAL A 104 6.59 2.27 -6.06
C VAL A 104 5.12 1.84 -6.03
N LEU A 105 4.30 2.66 -5.42
CA LEU A 105 2.85 2.49 -5.37
C LEU A 105 2.19 3.41 -6.39
N ASP A 106 1.27 2.87 -7.14
CA ASP A 106 0.38 3.62 -8.04
C ASP A 106 -1.05 3.09 -7.86
N PRO A 107 -2.06 3.57 -8.60
CA PRO A 107 -3.43 3.08 -8.40
C PRO A 107 -3.62 1.57 -8.60
N SER A 108 -2.69 0.88 -9.28
CA SER A 108 -2.76 -0.57 -9.50
C SER A 108 -1.99 -1.40 -8.48
N VAL A 109 -1.31 -0.75 -7.53
CA VAL A 109 -0.50 -1.42 -6.49
C VAL A 109 -0.78 -0.74 -5.16
N TYR A 110 -0.98 -1.53 -4.12
CA TYR A 110 -1.06 -0.96 -2.80
C TYR A 110 -0.49 -1.86 -1.72
N GLY A 111 -0.02 -1.24 -0.64
CA GLY A 111 0.60 -1.94 0.46
C GLY A 111 -0.22 -1.93 1.75
N GLN A 112 -0.19 -3.02 2.48
CA GLN A 112 -0.75 -3.16 3.81
C GLN A 112 0.40 -3.33 4.80
N ILE A 113 0.34 -2.65 5.92
CA ILE A 113 1.38 -2.72 6.95
C ILE A 113 0.80 -2.90 8.34
N ASN A 114 1.56 -3.59 9.17
CA ASN A 114 1.28 -3.94 10.55
C ASN A 114 2.39 -3.43 11.45
N VAL A 115 2.18 -2.35 12.20
CA VAL A 115 3.12 -1.87 13.23
C VAL A 115 4.57 -1.73 12.72
N TYR A 116 4.75 -1.23 11.53
CA TYR A 116 6.06 -0.95 10.94
C TYR A 116 6.30 0.55 10.84
N GLY A 117 7.56 0.94 10.74
CA GLY A 117 7.90 2.26 10.29
C GLY A 117 7.62 2.37 8.79
N VAL A 118 6.96 3.42 8.37
CA VAL A 118 6.68 3.67 6.97
C VAL A 118 6.95 5.12 6.60
N THR A 119 7.51 5.32 5.43
CA THR A 119 7.61 6.64 4.82
C THR A 119 7.15 6.56 3.37
N THR A 120 6.66 7.67 2.88
CA THR A 120 6.25 7.81 1.49
C THR A 120 6.80 9.09 0.90
N LYS A 121 7.14 9.06 -0.36
CA LYS A 121 7.61 10.23 -1.10
C LYS A 121 6.88 10.30 -2.43
N SER A 122 6.29 11.44 -2.70
CA SER A 122 5.58 11.67 -3.96
C SER A 122 6.56 11.65 -5.13
N GLU A 123 6.30 10.78 -6.11
CA GLU A 123 7.10 10.67 -7.33
C GLU A 123 6.72 11.75 -8.34
N ARG A 124 5.46 12.20 -8.29
CA ARG A 124 4.96 13.31 -9.09
C ARG A 124 3.64 13.81 -8.53
N HIS A 125 3.20 14.92 -9.04
CA HIS A 125 1.96 15.57 -8.67
C HIS A 125 1.04 15.79 -9.88
#